data_e1edc183dc89c68ef57208d566505eca
#
_entry.id   e1edc183dc89c68ef57208d566505eca
#
_cell.length_a   1.000
_cell.length_b   1.000
_cell.length_c   1.000
_cell.angle_alpha   90.00
_cell.angle_beta   90.00
_cell.angle_gamma   90.00
#
_symmetry.space_group_name_H-M   'P 1'
#
loop_
_entity.id
_entity.type
_entity.pdbx_description
1 polymer ?
#
loop_
_entity_poly.entity_id
_entity_poly.type
_entity_poly.pdbx_seq_one_letter_code
_entity_poly.pdbx_strand_id
1 'polypeptide(L)'
;MGLDLYAKVEPYLDFEEEVYTLHKEFLRFVMVNELDNIIDIGCGQGYFLENLMVNKKRYFGIDLSVEQIKVCQAKNLNAKAIALKDVTEKFDCATAIFDVLNYIPKKELKQFIKETNLVLNQGAYFIFDVNSLFGFEEVAQGCITIDVDDKFIAIDANFEKNKLQTDITLFEKQENGMFSKESDSIIQEYHSKEFLTKLLKESGFEIVEIKEFNLHTDDNADKLIFICKKIA
;
A
#
# COMPACT_ATOMS: atom_id res chain seq x y z
N MET A 1 -15.65 -5.64 1.29
CA MET A 1 -14.30 -6.07 1.77
C MET A 1 -13.82 -5.04 2.76
N GLY A 2 -13.02 -5.42 3.77
CA GLY A 2 -12.49 -4.50 4.78
C GLY A 2 -11.81 -3.26 4.20
N LEU A 3 -11.21 -3.39 3.03
CA LEU A 3 -10.61 -2.27 2.29
C LEU A 3 -11.61 -1.20 1.82
N ASP A 4 -12.87 -1.57 1.55
CA ASP A 4 -13.89 -0.58 1.17
C ASP A 4 -14.37 0.22 2.39
N LEU A 5 -14.44 -0.41 3.57
CA LEU A 5 -14.72 0.30 4.81
C LEU A 5 -13.52 1.17 5.24
N TYR A 6 -12.30 0.63 5.05
CA TYR A 6 -11.08 1.41 5.29
C TYR A 6 -11.05 2.71 4.45
N ALA A 7 -11.40 2.64 3.16
CA ALA A 7 -11.48 3.81 2.29
C ALA A 7 -12.41 4.92 2.82
N LYS A 8 -13.48 4.55 3.57
CA LYS A 8 -14.39 5.50 4.19
C LYS A 8 -13.83 6.16 5.44
N VAL A 9 -12.96 5.48 6.18
CA VAL A 9 -12.41 5.96 7.45
C VAL A 9 -11.02 6.59 7.30
N GLU A 10 -10.26 6.22 6.28
CA GLU A 10 -8.91 6.72 5.98
C GLU A 10 -8.78 8.25 6.05
N PRO A 11 -9.72 9.07 5.51
CA PRO A 11 -9.63 10.53 5.56
C PRO A 11 -9.66 11.13 6.98
N TYR A 12 -10.01 10.33 7.99
CA TYR A 12 -10.11 10.75 9.39
C TYR A 12 -8.91 10.30 10.24
N LEU A 13 -7.95 9.56 9.66
CA LEU A 13 -6.83 8.98 10.41
C LEU A 13 -5.65 9.93 10.63
N ASP A 14 -5.65 11.10 9.98
CA ASP A 14 -4.60 12.14 10.12
C ASP A 14 -3.17 11.63 9.84
N PHE A 15 -3.02 10.81 8.78
CA PHE A 15 -1.72 10.26 8.35
C PHE A 15 -1.05 11.04 7.20
N GLU A 16 -1.40 12.32 7.01
CA GLU A 16 -0.90 13.12 5.88
C GLU A 16 0.63 13.28 5.89
N GLU A 17 1.23 13.43 7.06
CA GLU A 17 2.69 13.60 7.20
C GLU A 17 3.44 12.29 6.86
N GLU A 18 2.94 11.16 7.36
CA GLU A 18 3.48 9.82 7.06
C GLU A 18 3.35 9.49 5.58
N VAL A 19 2.18 9.77 5.00
CA VAL A 19 1.93 9.60 3.56
C VAL A 19 2.92 10.43 2.74
N TYR A 20 3.10 11.70 3.07
CA TYR A 20 4.05 12.58 2.39
C TYR A 20 5.49 12.05 2.53
N THR A 21 5.88 11.67 3.73
CA THR A 21 7.26 11.24 4.05
C THR A 21 7.62 9.95 3.30
N LEU A 22 6.74 8.96 3.29
CA LEU A 22 6.98 7.70 2.56
C LEU A 22 6.95 7.93 1.05
N HIS A 23 5.96 8.64 0.52
CA HIS A 23 5.87 8.94 -0.91
C HIS A 23 7.08 9.71 -1.44
N LYS A 24 7.67 10.60 -0.64
CA LYS A 24 8.87 11.35 -0.99
C LYS A 24 10.07 10.44 -1.27
N GLU A 25 10.24 9.34 -0.50
CA GLU A 25 11.30 8.38 -0.73
C GLU A 25 11.13 7.65 -2.07
N PHE A 26 9.91 7.20 -2.38
CA PHE A 26 9.61 6.54 -3.65
C PHE A 26 9.75 7.51 -4.84
N LEU A 27 9.20 8.72 -4.71
CA LEU A 27 9.28 9.74 -5.76
C LEU A 27 10.74 10.14 -6.01
N ARG A 28 11.54 10.30 -4.95
CA ARG A 28 12.98 10.58 -5.08
C ARG A 28 13.69 9.52 -5.91
N PHE A 29 13.39 8.24 -5.67
CA PHE A 29 13.98 7.16 -6.46
C PHE A 29 13.56 7.25 -7.95
N VAL A 30 12.27 7.46 -8.21
CA VAL A 30 11.74 7.63 -9.58
C VAL A 30 12.44 8.78 -10.30
N MET A 31 12.64 9.92 -9.62
CA MET A 31 13.25 11.11 -10.20
C MET A 31 14.75 10.95 -10.45
N VAL A 32 15.49 10.40 -9.48
CA VAL A 32 16.96 10.21 -9.58
C VAL A 32 17.33 9.20 -10.66
N ASN A 33 16.49 8.15 -10.86
CA ASN A 33 16.72 7.14 -11.88
C ASN A 33 16.03 7.48 -13.24
N GLU A 34 15.48 8.69 -13.37
CA GLU A 34 14.83 9.19 -14.60
C GLU A 34 13.73 8.26 -15.14
N LEU A 35 13.04 7.51 -14.25
CA LEU A 35 11.96 6.61 -14.64
C LEU A 35 10.74 7.40 -15.08
N ASP A 36 10.04 6.95 -16.13
CA ASP A 36 8.98 7.75 -16.75
C ASP A 36 7.61 7.06 -16.80
N ASN A 37 7.55 5.74 -16.88
CA ASN A 37 6.31 4.98 -17.00
C ASN A 37 6.12 4.06 -15.79
N ILE A 38 5.30 4.47 -14.84
CA ILE A 38 5.17 3.84 -13.52
C ILE A 38 3.79 3.19 -13.37
N ILE A 39 3.74 1.95 -12.90
CA ILE A 39 2.51 1.35 -12.38
C ILE A 39 2.55 1.40 -10.85
N ASP A 40 1.48 1.91 -10.24
CA ASP A 40 1.28 1.90 -8.79
C ASP A 40 0.24 0.85 -8.43
N ILE A 41 0.68 -0.20 -7.74
CA ILE A 41 -0.13 -1.38 -7.41
C ILE A 41 -0.67 -1.20 -5.98
N GLY A 42 -1.99 -1.20 -5.83
CA GLY A 42 -2.65 -0.83 -4.58
C GLY A 42 -2.63 0.68 -4.39
N CYS A 43 -2.97 1.44 -5.45
CA CYS A 43 -2.81 2.90 -5.48
C CYS A 43 -3.76 3.66 -4.53
N GLY A 44 -4.70 2.98 -3.87
CA GLY A 44 -5.65 3.60 -2.96
C GLY A 44 -6.40 4.78 -3.59
N GLN A 45 -6.48 5.90 -2.87
CA GLN A 45 -7.11 7.15 -3.35
C GLN A 45 -6.24 7.97 -4.30
N GLY A 46 -5.08 7.43 -4.71
CA GLY A 46 -4.23 8.00 -5.75
C GLY A 46 -3.27 9.10 -5.29
N TYR A 47 -2.97 9.21 -4.02
CA TYR A 47 -2.04 10.24 -3.51
C TYR A 47 -0.65 10.17 -4.18
N PHE A 48 -0.12 8.96 -4.41
CA PHE A 48 1.15 8.83 -5.14
C PHE A 48 1.01 9.14 -6.63
N LEU A 49 -0.14 8.81 -7.24
CA LEU A 49 -0.43 9.16 -8.63
C LEU A 49 -0.50 10.67 -8.84
N GLU A 50 -1.04 11.44 -7.87
CA GLU A 50 -1.01 12.91 -7.91
C GLU A 50 0.44 13.44 -7.91
N ASN A 51 1.32 12.86 -7.09
CA ASN A 51 2.74 13.21 -7.07
C ASN A 51 3.41 12.91 -8.41
N LEU A 52 3.12 11.77 -9.03
CA LEU A 52 3.65 11.41 -10.35
C LEU A 52 3.12 12.38 -11.44
N MET A 53 1.83 12.72 -11.40
CA MET A 53 1.20 13.67 -12.33
C MET A 53 1.83 15.06 -12.25
N VAL A 54 2.01 15.61 -11.05
CA VAL A 54 2.65 16.93 -10.83
C VAL A 54 4.08 16.93 -11.37
N ASN A 55 4.80 15.81 -11.23
CA ASN A 55 6.16 15.65 -11.75
C ASN A 55 6.21 15.21 -13.23
N LYS A 56 5.06 15.28 -13.94
CA LYS A 56 4.93 14.98 -15.38
C LYS A 56 5.41 13.58 -15.78
N LYS A 57 5.25 12.60 -14.88
CA LYS A 57 5.51 11.20 -15.17
C LYS A 57 4.28 10.55 -15.79
N ARG A 58 4.49 9.60 -16.68
CA ARG A 58 3.42 8.70 -17.13
C ARG A 58 3.15 7.69 -16.01
N TYR A 59 1.90 7.44 -15.72
CA TYR A 59 1.52 6.55 -14.64
C TYR A 59 0.21 5.82 -14.92
N PHE A 60 0.06 4.70 -14.24
CA PHE A 60 -1.19 3.93 -14.20
C PHE A 60 -1.35 3.35 -12.80
N GLY A 61 -2.49 3.63 -12.16
CA GLY A 61 -2.84 3.08 -10.85
C GLY A 61 -3.78 1.89 -10.96
N ILE A 62 -3.59 0.88 -10.13
CA ILE A 62 -4.54 -0.21 -9.95
C ILE A 62 -4.81 -0.45 -8.47
N ASP A 63 -6.07 -0.75 -8.17
CA ASP A 63 -6.52 -1.18 -6.85
C ASP A 63 -7.64 -2.19 -6.99
N LEU A 64 -7.89 -3.01 -5.97
CA LEU A 64 -9.01 -3.95 -5.94
C LEU A 64 -10.29 -3.28 -5.42
N SER A 65 -10.18 -2.21 -4.64
CA SER A 65 -11.30 -1.46 -4.10
C SER A 65 -11.89 -0.52 -5.16
N VAL A 66 -13.15 -0.77 -5.50
CA VAL A 66 -13.92 0.11 -6.40
C VAL A 66 -14.10 1.49 -5.77
N GLU A 67 -14.26 1.58 -4.45
CA GLU A 67 -14.45 2.85 -3.75
C GLU A 67 -13.20 3.72 -3.81
N GLN A 68 -12.01 3.15 -3.61
CA GLN A 68 -10.73 3.84 -3.77
C GLN A 68 -10.58 4.40 -5.20
N ILE A 69 -10.89 3.59 -6.20
CA ILE A 69 -10.78 4.01 -7.60
C ILE A 69 -11.80 5.08 -7.99
N LYS A 70 -12.99 5.10 -7.39
CA LYS A 70 -13.93 6.22 -7.59
C LYS A 70 -13.33 7.56 -7.16
N VAL A 71 -12.57 7.60 -6.06
CA VAL A 71 -11.86 8.81 -5.61
C VAL A 71 -10.80 9.21 -6.64
N CYS A 72 -9.99 8.26 -7.13
CA CYS A 72 -9.03 8.53 -8.21
C CYS A 72 -9.70 9.12 -9.45
N GLN A 73 -10.83 8.56 -9.88
CA GLN A 73 -11.58 9.02 -11.04
C GLN A 73 -12.14 10.42 -10.84
N ALA A 74 -12.64 10.75 -9.64
CA ALA A 74 -13.10 12.10 -9.30
C ALA A 74 -11.97 13.15 -9.39
N LYS A 75 -10.73 12.74 -9.13
CA LYS A 75 -9.52 13.55 -9.30
C LYS A 75 -8.96 13.55 -10.74
N ASN A 76 -9.61 12.87 -11.69
CA ASN A 76 -9.16 12.65 -13.07
C ASN A 76 -7.81 11.90 -13.16
N LEU A 77 -7.48 11.02 -12.21
CA LEU A 77 -6.29 10.20 -12.25
C LEU A 77 -6.50 8.95 -13.14
N ASN A 78 -5.42 8.53 -13.80
CA ASN A 78 -5.42 7.31 -14.61
C ASN A 78 -5.31 6.08 -13.71
N ALA A 79 -6.44 5.58 -13.22
CA ALA A 79 -6.52 4.43 -12.34
C ALA A 79 -7.72 3.53 -12.66
N LYS A 80 -7.61 2.23 -12.38
CA LYS A 80 -8.66 1.23 -12.63
C LYS A 80 -8.79 0.22 -11.49
N ALA A 81 -10.04 -0.20 -11.23
CA ALA A 81 -10.35 -1.28 -10.29
C ALA A 81 -10.16 -2.64 -10.99
N ILE A 82 -8.91 -3.10 -11.12
CA ILE A 82 -8.55 -4.36 -11.77
C ILE A 82 -7.44 -5.07 -11.00
N ALA A 83 -7.36 -6.38 -11.16
CA ALA A 83 -6.26 -7.16 -10.62
C ALA A 83 -4.99 -7.01 -11.48
N LEU A 84 -3.82 -7.14 -10.84
CA LEU A 84 -2.51 -7.03 -11.51
C LEU A 84 -2.37 -7.96 -12.73
N LYS A 85 -2.89 -9.19 -12.64
CA LYS A 85 -2.89 -10.18 -13.74
C LYS A 85 -3.63 -9.73 -15.01
N ASP A 86 -4.54 -8.75 -14.88
CA ASP A 86 -5.35 -8.23 -15.99
C ASP A 86 -4.70 -7.02 -16.67
N VAL A 87 -3.52 -6.58 -16.18
CA VAL A 87 -2.72 -5.52 -16.78
C VAL A 87 -1.91 -6.08 -17.94
N THR A 88 -2.02 -5.46 -19.11
CA THR A 88 -1.37 -5.91 -20.35
C THR A 88 -0.20 -5.03 -20.78
N GLU A 89 -0.14 -3.80 -20.27
CA GLU A 89 0.91 -2.84 -20.57
C GLU A 89 2.22 -3.18 -19.84
N LYS A 90 3.31 -2.55 -20.27
CA LYS A 90 4.64 -2.68 -19.69
C LYS A 90 5.12 -1.36 -19.11
N PHE A 91 5.82 -1.46 -17.98
CA PHE A 91 6.26 -0.30 -17.19
C PHE A 91 7.77 -0.34 -16.92
N ASP A 92 8.34 0.85 -16.65
CA ASP A 92 9.74 1.01 -16.28
C ASP A 92 9.94 0.89 -14.76
N CYS A 93 8.86 1.04 -14.02
CA CYS A 93 8.82 0.85 -12.59
C CYS A 93 7.44 0.37 -12.14
N ALA A 94 7.42 -0.55 -11.18
CA ALA A 94 6.25 -0.86 -10.37
C ALA A 94 6.49 -0.36 -8.95
N THR A 95 5.50 0.30 -8.37
CA THR A 95 5.47 0.66 -6.95
C THR A 95 4.35 -0.08 -6.25
N ALA A 96 4.54 -0.40 -4.96
CA ALA A 96 3.51 -0.92 -4.08
C ALA A 96 3.77 -0.31 -2.69
N ILE A 97 3.07 0.77 -2.35
CA ILE A 97 3.37 1.67 -1.23
C ILE A 97 2.35 1.47 -0.12
N PHE A 98 2.76 1.62 1.14
CA PHE A 98 1.95 1.35 2.33
C PHE A 98 1.54 -0.12 2.45
N ASP A 99 2.54 -0.98 2.60
CA ASP A 99 2.41 -2.38 3.04
C ASP A 99 1.56 -3.26 2.12
N VAL A 100 1.36 -2.93 0.85
CA VAL A 100 0.52 -3.71 -0.08
C VAL A 100 0.83 -5.19 -0.02
N LEU A 101 2.11 -5.56 0.09
CA LEU A 101 2.51 -6.97 0.15
C LEU A 101 2.08 -7.65 1.47
N ASN A 102 1.90 -6.91 2.55
CA ASN A 102 1.41 -7.47 3.81
C ASN A 102 -0.08 -7.86 3.76
N TYR A 103 -0.88 -7.25 2.88
CA TYR A 103 -2.27 -7.67 2.61
C TYR A 103 -2.37 -8.97 1.81
N ILE A 104 -1.26 -9.42 1.20
CA ILE A 104 -1.24 -10.60 0.36
C ILE A 104 -0.85 -11.82 1.19
N PRO A 105 -1.70 -12.86 1.27
CA PRO A 105 -1.37 -14.07 2.00
C PRO A 105 -0.06 -14.70 1.49
N LYS A 106 0.77 -15.21 2.40
CA LYS A 106 2.09 -15.78 2.10
C LYS A 106 2.08 -16.78 0.93
N LYS A 107 1.02 -17.58 0.82
CA LYS A 107 0.84 -18.58 -0.27
C LYS A 107 0.63 -17.94 -1.66
N GLU A 108 0.17 -16.69 -1.71
CA GLU A 108 -0.17 -15.95 -2.93
C GLU A 108 0.95 -14.99 -3.38
N LEU A 109 1.86 -14.62 -2.47
CA LEU A 109 2.96 -13.68 -2.77
C LEU A 109 3.82 -14.10 -3.97
N LYS A 110 4.10 -15.41 -4.11
CA LYS A 110 4.90 -15.88 -5.27
C LYS A 110 4.22 -15.57 -6.60
N GLN A 111 2.92 -15.72 -6.64
CA GLN A 111 2.15 -15.41 -7.85
C GLN A 111 2.11 -13.92 -8.11
N PHE A 112 1.86 -13.10 -7.07
CA PHE A 112 1.88 -11.65 -7.15
C PHE A 112 3.21 -11.10 -7.67
N ILE A 113 4.35 -11.55 -7.11
CA ILE A 113 5.68 -11.11 -7.55
C ILE A 113 5.96 -11.52 -9.00
N LYS A 114 5.50 -12.70 -9.44
CA LYS A 114 5.59 -13.12 -10.85
C LYS A 114 4.74 -12.23 -11.77
N GLU A 115 3.52 -11.88 -11.35
CA GLU A 115 2.65 -10.98 -12.10
C GLU A 115 3.27 -9.57 -12.20
N THR A 116 3.89 -9.07 -11.11
CA THR A 116 4.66 -7.82 -11.12
C THR A 116 5.82 -7.90 -12.11
N ASN A 117 6.57 -9.01 -12.12
CA ASN A 117 7.63 -9.21 -13.11
C ASN A 117 7.08 -9.18 -14.55
N LEU A 118 5.93 -9.79 -14.79
CA LEU A 118 5.32 -9.82 -16.13
C LEU A 118 4.93 -8.45 -16.65
N VAL A 119 4.52 -7.49 -15.83
CA VAL A 119 4.15 -6.14 -16.27
C VAL A 119 5.34 -5.18 -16.36
N LEU A 120 6.54 -5.61 -16.03
CA LEU A 120 7.76 -4.80 -16.09
C LEU A 120 8.55 -5.06 -17.38
N ASN A 121 9.17 -4.00 -17.90
CA ASN A 121 10.21 -4.07 -18.93
C ASN A 121 11.46 -4.76 -18.39
N GLN A 122 12.32 -5.28 -19.27
CA GLN A 122 13.62 -5.81 -18.89
C GLN A 122 14.50 -4.69 -18.28
N GLY A 123 15.09 -4.96 -17.13
CA GLY A 123 15.89 -3.98 -16.39
C GLY A 123 15.08 -2.94 -15.60
N ALA A 124 13.75 -3.02 -15.64
CA ALA A 124 12.85 -2.16 -14.87
C ALA A 124 12.92 -2.44 -13.35
N TYR A 125 12.38 -1.52 -12.56
CA TYR A 125 12.43 -1.60 -11.11
C TYR A 125 11.09 -2.02 -10.50
N PHE A 126 11.16 -2.74 -9.39
CA PHE A 126 10.05 -2.96 -8.48
C PHE A 126 10.44 -2.43 -7.10
N ILE A 127 9.68 -1.45 -6.60
CA ILE A 127 9.94 -0.79 -5.32
C ILE A 127 8.69 -0.92 -4.46
N PHE A 128 8.86 -1.41 -3.25
CA PHE A 128 7.76 -1.57 -2.31
C PHE A 128 8.24 -1.46 -0.88
N ASP A 129 7.34 -1.16 0.04
CA ASP A 129 7.59 -1.26 1.46
C ASP A 129 6.77 -2.38 2.10
N VAL A 130 7.26 -2.85 3.24
CA VAL A 130 6.56 -3.75 4.15
C VAL A 130 6.81 -3.31 5.58
N ASN A 131 5.86 -3.58 6.47
CA ASN A 131 6.10 -3.44 7.90
C ASN A 131 7.17 -4.42 8.37
N SER A 132 8.11 -3.93 9.15
CA SER A 132 9.08 -4.77 9.88
C SER A 132 8.37 -5.56 10.98
N LEU A 133 9.07 -6.49 11.63
CA LEU A 133 8.52 -7.17 12.80
C LEU A 133 8.23 -6.17 13.92
N PHE A 134 9.15 -5.23 14.17
CA PHE A 134 8.97 -4.15 15.13
C PHE A 134 7.76 -3.26 14.76
N GLY A 135 7.57 -2.95 13.47
CA GLY A 135 6.41 -2.22 13.00
C GLY A 135 5.09 -2.91 13.33
N PHE A 136 5.03 -4.24 13.22
CA PHE A 136 3.84 -5.01 13.61
C PHE A 136 3.65 -5.10 15.12
N GLU A 137 4.73 -5.34 15.88
CA GLU A 137 4.67 -5.59 17.32
C GLU A 137 4.46 -4.33 18.16
N GLU A 138 5.03 -3.19 17.73
CA GLU A 138 5.08 -1.98 18.55
C GLU A 138 4.33 -0.78 17.96
N VAL A 139 4.09 -0.77 16.64
CA VAL A 139 3.52 0.41 15.96
C VAL A 139 2.10 0.15 15.44
N ALA A 140 1.90 -0.93 14.69
CA ALA A 140 0.65 -1.15 13.97
C ALA A 140 -0.49 -1.70 14.83
N GLN A 141 -0.22 -2.18 16.05
CA GLN A 141 -1.25 -2.69 16.95
C GLN A 141 -1.71 -1.63 17.97
N GLY A 142 -2.94 -1.78 18.42
CA GLY A 142 -3.54 -0.87 19.39
C GLY A 142 -4.97 -0.50 19.03
N CYS A 143 -5.54 0.42 19.79
CA CYS A 143 -6.91 0.88 19.60
C CYS A 143 -6.93 2.40 19.37
N ILE A 144 -7.63 2.81 18.31
CA ILE A 144 -7.87 4.23 17.98
C ILE A 144 -9.37 4.46 17.93
N THR A 145 -9.82 5.54 18.54
CA THR A 145 -11.20 6.02 18.41
C THR A 145 -11.21 7.46 17.93
N ILE A 146 -12.06 7.76 16.96
CA ILE A 146 -12.24 9.09 16.38
C ILE A 146 -13.70 9.46 16.51
N ASP A 147 -13.97 10.59 17.15
CA ASP A 147 -15.30 11.16 17.34
C ASP A 147 -15.35 12.52 16.64
N VAL A 148 -15.96 12.56 15.47
CA VAL A 148 -16.04 13.76 14.63
C VAL A 148 -17.46 13.94 14.11
N ASP A 149 -18.03 15.12 14.40
CA ASP A 149 -19.35 15.56 13.92
C ASP A 149 -20.43 14.47 13.93
N ASP A 150 -20.65 13.87 12.75
CA ASP A 150 -21.68 12.86 12.50
C ASP A 150 -21.12 11.44 12.41
N LYS A 151 -19.85 11.22 12.82
CA LYS A 151 -19.20 9.91 12.75
C LYS A 151 -18.49 9.55 14.03
N PHE A 152 -18.58 8.27 14.40
CA PHE A 152 -17.71 7.65 15.39
C PHE A 152 -17.02 6.45 14.74
N ILE A 153 -15.69 6.44 14.80
CA ILE A 153 -14.85 5.39 14.23
C ILE A 153 -14.10 4.71 15.37
N ALA A 154 -14.11 3.39 15.39
CA ALA A 154 -13.27 2.59 16.28
C ALA A 154 -12.47 1.61 15.44
N ILE A 155 -11.15 1.60 15.64
CA ILE A 155 -10.20 0.71 15.01
C ILE A 155 -9.46 -0.02 16.12
N ASP A 156 -9.47 -1.35 16.09
CA ASP A 156 -8.75 -2.20 17.02
C ASP A 156 -7.86 -3.16 16.24
N ALA A 157 -6.56 -3.08 16.44
CA ALA A 157 -5.57 -3.85 15.71
C ALA A 157 -4.75 -4.72 16.68
N ASN A 158 -4.74 -6.03 16.42
CA ASN A 158 -4.04 -7.00 17.25
C ASN A 158 -3.12 -7.89 16.40
N PHE A 159 -1.84 -7.97 16.80
CA PHE A 159 -0.83 -8.78 16.13
C PHE A 159 -0.59 -10.10 16.88
N GLU A 160 -0.97 -11.19 16.27
CA GLU A 160 -0.75 -12.54 16.81
C GLU A 160 -0.40 -13.52 15.68
N LYS A 161 0.55 -14.42 15.95
CA LYS A 161 0.96 -15.50 15.00
C LYS A 161 1.33 -14.99 13.61
N ASN A 162 2.09 -13.91 13.54
CA ASN A 162 2.51 -13.24 12.30
C ASN A 162 1.34 -12.64 11.48
N LYS A 163 0.20 -12.35 12.10
CA LYS A 163 -0.94 -11.70 11.48
C LYS A 163 -1.39 -10.53 12.32
N LEU A 164 -1.59 -9.41 11.67
CA LEU A 164 -2.30 -8.28 12.24
C LEU A 164 -3.75 -8.36 11.76
N GLN A 165 -4.66 -8.47 12.69
CA GLN A 165 -6.09 -8.30 12.43
C GLN A 165 -6.48 -6.89 12.86
N THR A 166 -7.02 -6.12 11.95
CA THR A 166 -7.53 -4.76 12.21
C THR A 166 -9.04 -4.78 12.03
N ASP A 167 -9.77 -4.65 13.13
CA ASP A 167 -11.23 -4.56 13.15
C ASP A 167 -11.65 -3.09 13.10
N ILE A 168 -12.45 -2.73 12.10
CA ILE A 168 -12.92 -1.37 11.87
C ILE A 168 -14.42 -1.31 12.11
N THR A 169 -14.86 -0.34 12.89
CA THR A 169 -16.29 -0.04 13.10
C THR A 169 -16.53 1.44 12.85
N LEU A 170 -17.46 1.74 11.95
CA LEU A 170 -17.94 3.08 11.64
C LEU A 170 -19.41 3.20 12.07
N PHE A 171 -19.70 4.19 12.89
CA PHE A 171 -21.06 4.70 13.10
C PHE A 171 -21.22 6.02 12.38
N GLU A 172 -22.24 6.14 11.53
CA GLU A 172 -22.50 7.36 10.75
C GLU A 172 -23.94 7.81 10.96
N LYS A 173 -24.14 9.07 11.35
CA LYS A 173 -25.44 9.65 11.61
C LYS A 173 -26.19 9.85 10.30
N GLN A 174 -27.43 9.41 10.32
CA GLN A 174 -28.36 9.50 9.20
C GLN A 174 -29.25 10.74 9.30
N GLU A 175 -29.89 11.15 8.20
CA GLU A 175 -30.81 12.30 8.16
C GLU A 175 -31.94 12.24 9.21
N ASN A 176 -32.36 11.04 9.59
CA ASN A 176 -33.38 10.84 10.61
C ASN A 176 -32.84 10.94 12.07
N GLY A 177 -31.56 11.29 12.24
CA GLY A 177 -30.88 11.42 13.53
C GLY A 177 -30.44 10.10 14.17
N MET A 178 -30.67 8.95 13.53
CA MET A 178 -30.16 7.65 13.98
C MET A 178 -28.77 7.41 13.41
N PHE A 179 -28.03 6.46 14.01
CA PHE A 179 -26.73 6.05 13.50
C PHE A 179 -26.85 4.71 12.77
N SER A 180 -26.29 4.63 11.56
CA SER A 180 -25.98 3.35 10.93
C SER A 180 -24.66 2.81 11.46
N LYS A 181 -24.50 1.48 11.50
CA LYS A 181 -23.25 0.83 11.86
C LYS A 181 -22.75 -0.01 10.70
N GLU A 182 -21.49 0.18 10.33
CA GLU A 182 -20.74 -0.72 9.44
C GLU A 182 -19.54 -1.29 10.23
N SER A 183 -19.22 -2.57 10.01
CA SER A 183 -18.03 -3.19 10.61
C SER A 183 -17.44 -4.18 9.63
N ASP A 184 -16.12 -4.20 9.54
CA ASP A 184 -15.36 -5.17 8.73
C ASP A 184 -13.95 -5.33 9.32
N SER A 185 -13.21 -6.32 8.83
CA SER A 185 -11.85 -6.60 9.29
C SER A 185 -10.88 -6.67 8.13
N ILE A 186 -9.64 -6.27 8.39
CA ILE A 186 -8.51 -6.38 7.48
C ILE A 186 -7.48 -7.30 8.11
N ILE A 187 -6.85 -8.15 7.31
CA ILE A 187 -5.76 -9.02 7.74
C ILE A 187 -4.49 -8.67 6.97
N GLN A 188 -3.42 -8.40 7.70
CA GLN A 188 -2.07 -8.29 7.16
C GLN A 188 -1.21 -9.43 7.70
N GLU A 189 -0.27 -9.93 6.89
CA GLU A 189 0.68 -10.98 7.29
C GLU A 189 2.11 -10.41 7.32
N TYR A 190 2.85 -10.76 8.38
CA TYR A 190 4.28 -10.47 8.45
C TYR A 190 5.05 -11.38 7.50
N HIS A 191 5.92 -10.78 6.70
CA HIS A 191 6.83 -11.46 5.77
C HIS A 191 8.26 -11.10 6.10
N SER A 192 9.07 -12.05 6.55
CA SER A 192 10.46 -11.76 6.91
C SER A 192 11.29 -11.32 5.72
N LYS A 193 12.30 -10.50 5.97
CA LYS A 193 13.28 -10.00 4.98
C LYS A 193 13.91 -11.15 4.18
N GLU A 194 14.27 -12.25 4.85
CA GLU A 194 14.89 -13.42 4.23
C GLU A 194 13.91 -14.14 3.29
N PHE A 195 12.65 -14.27 3.72
CA PHE A 195 11.60 -14.89 2.92
C PHE A 195 11.33 -14.07 1.63
N LEU A 196 11.14 -12.75 1.77
CA LEU A 196 10.92 -11.88 0.62
C LEU A 196 12.13 -11.86 -0.32
N THR A 197 13.35 -11.74 0.22
CA THR A 197 14.58 -11.78 -0.58
C THR A 197 14.71 -13.06 -1.41
N LYS A 198 14.43 -14.21 -0.79
CA LYS A 198 14.44 -15.50 -1.51
C LYS A 198 13.40 -15.51 -2.63
N LEU A 199 12.19 -15.10 -2.31
CA LEU A 199 11.05 -15.14 -3.23
C LEU A 199 11.25 -14.22 -4.44
N LEU A 200 11.78 -13.02 -4.23
CA LEU A 200 12.12 -12.05 -5.27
C LEU A 200 13.18 -12.62 -6.23
N LYS A 201 14.27 -13.19 -5.69
CA LYS A 201 15.32 -13.82 -6.50
C LYS A 201 14.80 -15.00 -7.32
N GLU A 202 13.95 -15.87 -6.74
CA GLU A 202 13.29 -16.96 -7.45
C GLU A 202 12.31 -16.49 -8.53
N SER A 203 11.88 -15.24 -8.48
CA SER A 203 10.91 -14.62 -9.40
C SER A 203 11.57 -13.69 -10.42
N GLY A 204 12.90 -13.71 -10.57
CA GLY A 204 13.64 -12.98 -11.60
C GLY A 204 14.00 -11.53 -11.23
N PHE A 205 14.08 -11.23 -9.93
CA PHE A 205 14.55 -9.94 -9.44
C PHE A 205 15.92 -10.04 -8.75
N GLU A 206 16.76 -9.07 -8.99
CA GLU A 206 17.93 -8.76 -8.19
C GLU A 206 17.55 -7.74 -7.12
N ILE A 207 18.03 -7.93 -5.90
CA ILE A 207 17.88 -6.94 -4.82
C ILE A 207 18.98 -5.89 -4.97
N VAL A 208 18.61 -4.67 -5.27
CA VAL A 208 19.54 -3.53 -5.36
C VAL A 208 19.81 -2.97 -3.96
N GLU A 209 18.76 -2.78 -3.17
CA GLU A 209 18.85 -2.24 -1.81
C GLU A 209 17.66 -2.73 -0.97
N ILE A 210 17.89 -2.89 0.33
CA ILE A 210 16.83 -2.99 1.34
C ILE A 210 17.15 -1.91 2.38
N LYS A 211 16.34 -0.86 2.39
CA LYS A 211 16.50 0.29 3.29
C LYS A 211 15.63 0.10 4.52
N GLU A 212 16.21 0.20 5.69
CA GLU A 212 15.47 0.40 6.94
C GLU A 212 14.90 1.82 6.97
N PHE A 213 13.63 1.95 7.32
CA PHE A 213 12.94 3.22 7.28
C PHE A 213 12.09 3.42 8.53
N ASN A 214 12.28 4.57 9.18
CA ASN A 214 11.54 4.99 10.35
C ASN A 214 10.43 5.94 9.87
N LEU A 215 9.18 5.47 9.90
CA LEU A 215 8.03 6.27 9.49
C LEU A 215 7.29 6.85 10.69
N HIS A 216 7.07 6.04 11.72
CA HIS A 216 6.25 6.41 12.88
C HIS A 216 7.06 6.56 14.18
N THR A 217 8.33 6.20 14.20
CA THR A 217 9.15 6.16 15.41
C THR A 217 10.61 6.46 15.10
N ASP A 218 11.33 7.05 16.06
CA ASP A 218 12.77 7.31 15.98
C ASP A 218 13.62 6.15 16.53
N ASP A 219 13.00 5.11 17.07
CA ASP A 219 13.72 3.99 17.70
C ASP A 219 14.25 3.00 16.66
N ASN A 220 13.48 1.95 16.38
CA ASN A 220 13.81 0.94 15.38
C ASN A 220 13.00 1.18 14.11
N ALA A 221 13.54 0.74 12.97
CA ALA A 221 12.83 0.87 11.71
C ALA A 221 11.52 0.07 11.74
N ASP A 222 10.41 0.77 11.58
CA ASP A 222 9.08 0.18 11.50
C ASP A 222 8.74 -0.33 10.09
N LYS A 223 9.51 0.13 9.08
CA LYS A 223 9.36 -0.31 7.69
C LYS A 223 10.67 -0.75 7.06
N LEU A 224 10.54 -1.64 6.04
CA LEU A 224 11.62 -2.00 5.13
C LEU A 224 11.20 -1.61 3.71
N ILE A 225 12.01 -0.78 3.04
CA ILE A 225 11.82 -0.45 1.62
C ILE A 225 12.73 -1.35 0.79
N PHE A 226 12.13 -2.13 -0.10
CA PHE A 226 12.84 -2.98 -1.05
C PHE A 226 12.95 -2.28 -2.40
N ILE A 227 14.16 -2.20 -2.93
CA ILE A 227 14.45 -1.75 -4.29
C ILE A 227 14.98 -2.94 -5.05
N CYS A 228 14.22 -3.39 -6.04
CA CYS A 228 14.52 -4.58 -6.82
C CYS A 228 14.61 -4.24 -8.31
N LYS A 229 15.48 -4.93 -9.04
CA LYS A 229 15.62 -4.77 -10.49
C LYS A 229 15.29 -6.08 -11.19
N LYS A 230 14.45 -6.01 -12.21
CA LYS A 230 14.13 -7.18 -13.05
C LYS A 230 15.35 -7.59 -13.86
N ILE A 231 15.74 -8.88 -13.74
CA ILE A 231 16.90 -9.47 -14.44
C ILE A 231 16.50 -10.66 -15.34
N ALA A 232 15.29 -11.17 -15.19
CA ALA A 232 14.79 -12.29 -16.02
C ALA A 232 13.27 -12.20 -16.24
#